data_ae40a6f4295370ef52ab71b8fc634a61
#
_entry.id   ae40a6f4295370ef52ab71b8fc634a61
#
_cell.length_a   1.000
_cell.length_b   1.000
_cell.length_c   1.000
_cell.angle_alpha   90.00
_cell.angle_beta   90.00
_cell.angle_gamma   90.00
#
_symmetry.space_group_name_H-M   'P 1'
#
loop_
_entity.id
_entity.type
_entity.pdbx_description
1 polymer ?
#
loop_
_entity_poly.entity_id
_entity_poly.type
_entity_poly.pdbx_seq_one_letter_code
_entity_poly.pdbx_strand_id
1 'polypeptide(L)'
;TGGGSGFVTPFHTVTVADGIKKQFGEKYVQVLSDDDLYADISSDIVASKDGKTNGFRAEYYDNKTFDGNPTVVRTDAAVDFNWGRKSPAEGIPEDGCSVRWEGTYTAPESGKLRFLMSGDDGYRLFVDDKLVAGDWGNHSLSSRTAFFDVKKGQNYTIRFEFFDNASDAIAKLKIGMFNESAFNAAVDKAGRVLYCGGFNSNIEGEGFDRPFELPQEQRSMISRLTEVHPHVTVVLNAGGGVDFNGWSEGVEAVLYAW
;
A
#
# COMPACT_ATOMS: atom_id res chain seq x y z
N THR A 1 -9.17 14.84 7.30
CA THR A 1 -10.25 15.53 6.58
C THR A 1 -11.05 14.47 5.84
N GLY A 2 -12.35 14.32 6.19
CA GLY A 2 -13.24 13.37 5.52
C GLY A 2 -13.48 13.75 4.06
N GLY A 3 -13.92 12.79 3.26
CA GLY A 3 -14.38 13.00 1.88
C GLY A 3 -15.89 13.29 1.82
N GLY A 4 -16.44 13.31 0.59
CA GLY A 4 -17.86 13.50 0.35
C GLY A 4 -18.31 14.97 0.34
N SER A 5 -19.60 15.20 0.47
CA SER A 5 -20.22 16.54 0.37
C SER A 5 -19.80 17.49 1.49
N GLY A 6 -19.27 16.99 2.58
CA GLY A 6 -18.71 17.77 3.69
C GLY A 6 -17.23 18.16 3.52
N PHE A 7 -16.62 17.83 2.41
CA PHE A 7 -15.20 18.15 2.17
C PHE A 7 -14.96 19.65 2.07
N VAL A 8 -14.00 20.14 2.86
CA VAL A 8 -13.55 21.54 2.83
C VAL A 8 -12.04 21.54 2.62
N THR A 9 -11.58 22.28 1.63
CA THR A 9 -10.14 22.55 1.44
C THR A 9 -9.69 23.53 2.52
N PRO A 10 -8.87 23.12 3.51
CA PRO A 10 -8.43 24.03 4.55
C PRO A 10 -7.41 25.04 4.01
N PHE A 11 -7.45 26.27 4.49
CA PHE A 11 -6.43 27.28 4.21
C PHE A 11 -5.07 26.92 4.83
N HIS A 12 -5.10 26.18 5.92
CA HIS A 12 -3.91 25.74 6.64
C HIS A 12 -4.18 24.40 7.34
N THR A 13 -3.26 23.47 7.21
CA THR A 13 -3.32 22.18 7.86
C THR A 13 -2.20 22.10 8.90
N VAL A 14 -2.54 21.70 10.11
CA VAL A 14 -1.58 21.37 11.16
C VAL A 14 -1.72 19.88 11.47
N THR A 15 -0.67 19.13 11.22
CA THR A 15 -0.65 17.71 11.55
C THR A 15 -0.36 17.48 13.04
N VAL A 16 -0.61 16.28 13.54
CA VAL A 16 -0.19 15.89 14.90
C VAL A 16 1.33 16.07 15.06
N ALA A 17 2.09 15.68 14.04
CA ALA A 17 3.55 15.85 14.04
C ALA A 17 3.96 17.32 14.17
N ASP A 18 3.31 18.23 13.43
CA ASP A 18 3.59 19.67 13.50
C ASP A 18 3.30 20.23 14.89
N GLY A 19 2.17 19.83 15.49
CA GLY A 19 1.79 20.23 16.84
C GLY A 19 2.81 19.77 17.88
N ILE A 20 3.25 18.52 17.83
CA ILE A 20 4.25 17.95 18.73
C ILE A 20 5.61 18.60 18.54
N LYS A 21 6.07 18.79 17.30
CA LYS A 21 7.32 19.50 16.98
C LYS A 21 7.31 20.93 17.51
N LYS A 22 6.21 21.65 17.35
CA LYS A 22 6.04 23.00 17.86
C LYS A 22 6.10 23.06 19.39
N GLN A 23 5.52 22.08 20.07
CA GLN A 23 5.44 22.04 21.53
C GLN A 23 6.77 21.63 22.18
N PHE A 24 7.45 20.61 21.64
CA PHE A 24 8.62 19.99 22.26
C PHE A 24 9.95 20.34 21.56
N GLY A 25 9.89 20.87 20.36
CA GLY A 25 11.04 21.18 19.51
C GLY A 25 11.38 20.05 18.53
N GLU A 26 11.70 20.41 17.31
CA GLU A 26 11.94 19.45 16.20
C GLU A 26 13.02 18.41 16.50
N LYS A 27 14.09 18.80 17.21
CA LYS A 27 15.19 17.90 17.55
C LYS A 27 14.83 16.74 18.48
N TYR A 28 13.67 16.81 19.12
CA TYR A 28 13.16 15.77 20.03
C TYR A 28 12.07 14.90 19.38
N VAL A 29 11.71 15.17 18.13
CA VAL A 29 10.60 14.48 17.46
C VAL A 29 11.10 13.84 16.17
N GLN A 30 11.16 12.52 16.17
CA GLN A 30 11.34 11.74 14.94
C GLN A 30 9.96 11.35 14.42
N VAL A 31 9.70 11.57 13.14
CA VAL A 31 8.49 11.12 12.46
C VAL A 31 8.89 10.02 11.48
N LEU A 32 8.19 8.91 11.53
CA LEU A 32 8.33 7.82 10.57
C LEU A 32 7.01 7.66 9.83
N SER A 33 7.09 7.62 8.54
CA SER A 33 6.00 7.22 7.65
C SER A 33 6.08 5.71 7.38
N ASP A 34 5.04 5.18 6.78
CA ASP A 34 5.09 3.80 6.27
C ASP A 34 6.22 3.58 5.27
N ASP A 35 6.56 4.60 4.46
CA ASP A 35 7.65 4.50 3.50
C ASP A 35 9.04 4.44 4.16
N ASP A 36 9.19 4.99 5.36
CA ASP A 36 10.42 4.85 6.16
C ASP A 36 10.56 3.43 6.75
N LEU A 37 9.43 2.77 6.99
CA LEU A 37 9.37 1.43 7.58
C LEU A 37 9.37 0.30 6.53
N TYR A 38 9.15 0.61 5.25
CA TYR A 38 9.13 -0.38 4.18
C TYR A 38 10.12 0.00 3.08
N ALA A 39 11.27 -0.65 3.08
CA ALA A 39 12.27 -0.49 2.04
C ALA A 39 11.72 -0.96 0.69
N ASP A 40 11.79 -0.12 -0.34
CA ASP A 40 11.37 -0.46 -1.70
C ASP A 40 12.25 -1.58 -2.26
N ILE A 41 11.63 -2.68 -2.72
CA ILE A 41 12.27 -3.84 -3.30
C ILE A 41 11.97 -4.02 -4.79
N SER A 42 11.41 -3.02 -5.45
CA SER A 42 11.03 -3.12 -6.86
C SER A 42 12.22 -3.44 -7.77
N SER A 43 13.42 -2.98 -7.41
CA SER A 43 14.67 -3.31 -8.11
C SER A 43 15.14 -4.76 -7.93
N ASP A 44 14.60 -5.48 -6.95
CA ASP A 44 14.98 -6.86 -6.63
C ASP A 44 14.08 -7.87 -7.36
N ILE A 45 13.06 -7.39 -8.04
CA ILE A 45 12.19 -8.21 -8.89
C ILE A 45 12.90 -8.54 -10.19
N VAL A 46 12.81 -9.78 -10.62
CA VAL A 46 13.46 -10.28 -11.81
C VAL A 46 12.45 -10.82 -12.82
N ALA A 47 12.47 -10.25 -14.02
CA ALA A 47 11.54 -10.57 -15.10
C ALA A 47 11.84 -11.90 -15.80
N SER A 48 13.05 -12.39 -15.72
CA SER A 48 13.51 -13.61 -16.40
C SER A 48 13.80 -14.74 -15.42
N LYS A 49 13.55 -15.97 -15.85
CA LYS A 49 13.85 -17.17 -15.04
C LYS A 49 15.34 -17.40 -14.79
N ASP A 50 16.21 -16.74 -15.58
CA ASP A 50 17.67 -16.86 -15.44
C ASP A 50 18.27 -15.84 -14.46
N GLY A 51 17.44 -15.01 -13.83
CA GLY A 51 17.83 -14.04 -12.81
C GLY A 51 18.64 -12.84 -13.32
N LYS A 52 18.59 -12.53 -14.61
CA LYS A 52 19.49 -11.52 -15.21
C LYS A 52 18.83 -10.19 -15.57
N THR A 53 17.50 -10.17 -15.69
CA THR A 53 16.79 -8.99 -16.14
C THR A 53 15.89 -8.50 -15.02
N ASN A 54 16.24 -7.37 -14.40
CA ASN A 54 15.44 -6.74 -13.38
C ASN A 54 14.14 -6.16 -13.96
N GLY A 55 13.09 -6.16 -13.15
CA GLY A 55 11.75 -5.67 -13.50
C GLY A 55 10.76 -6.81 -13.67
N PHE A 56 9.70 -6.53 -14.43
CA PHE A 56 8.60 -7.45 -14.67
C PHE A 56 8.55 -7.79 -16.17
N ARG A 57 8.31 -9.05 -16.48
CA ARG A 57 7.86 -9.43 -17.82
C ARG A 57 6.41 -8.94 -17.98
N ALA A 58 6.20 -8.01 -18.90
CA ALA A 58 4.92 -7.37 -19.16
C ALA A 58 4.32 -7.89 -20.46
N GLU A 59 3.07 -8.31 -20.40
CA GLU A 59 2.27 -8.79 -21.53
C GLU A 59 1.08 -7.86 -21.69
N TYR A 60 1.01 -7.19 -22.85
CA TYR A 60 -0.03 -6.25 -23.19
C TYR A 60 -1.01 -6.90 -24.18
N TYR A 61 -2.30 -6.84 -23.89
CA TYR A 61 -3.36 -7.43 -24.69
C TYR A 61 -4.32 -6.35 -25.22
N ASP A 62 -4.81 -6.55 -26.42
CA ASP A 62 -5.82 -5.70 -27.07
C ASP A 62 -7.26 -6.00 -26.62
N ASN A 63 -7.41 -6.69 -25.50
CA ASN A 63 -8.68 -7.08 -24.88
C ASN A 63 -8.56 -7.09 -23.35
N LYS A 64 -9.70 -7.09 -22.64
CA LYS A 64 -9.76 -7.04 -21.17
C LYS A 64 -9.57 -8.38 -20.47
N THR A 65 -9.57 -9.49 -21.21
CA THR A 65 -9.72 -10.85 -20.66
C THR A 65 -8.45 -11.67 -20.77
N PHE A 66 -7.36 -11.09 -21.30
CA PHE A 66 -6.09 -11.79 -21.58
C PHE A 66 -6.24 -12.94 -22.60
N ASP A 67 -7.25 -12.85 -23.46
CA ASP A 67 -7.51 -13.87 -24.47
C ASP A 67 -6.47 -13.80 -25.60
N GLY A 68 -6.09 -14.96 -26.09
CA GLY A 68 -5.15 -15.10 -27.19
C GLY A 68 -3.69 -14.85 -26.79
N ASN A 69 -2.88 -14.42 -27.77
CA ASN A 69 -1.49 -14.06 -27.54
C ASN A 69 -1.39 -12.56 -27.20
N PRO A 70 -0.45 -12.17 -26.33
CA PRO A 70 -0.21 -10.75 -26.09
C PRO A 70 0.29 -10.06 -27.36
N THR A 71 -0.23 -8.87 -27.63
CA THR A 71 0.19 -8.04 -28.78
C THR A 71 1.60 -7.49 -28.56
N VAL A 72 1.95 -7.14 -27.31
CA VAL A 72 3.28 -6.66 -26.94
C VAL A 72 3.80 -7.44 -25.75
N VAL A 73 5.05 -7.87 -25.82
CA VAL A 73 5.79 -8.46 -24.69
C VAL A 73 7.08 -7.70 -24.52
N ARG A 74 7.31 -7.15 -23.31
CA ARG A 74 8.52 -6.42 -22.98
C ARG A 74 8.89 -6.60 -21.51
N THR A 75 10.00 -6.01 -21.08
CA THR A 75 10.33 -5.87 -19.65
C THR A 75 10.04 -4.44 -19.22
N ASP A 76 9.21 -4.30 -18.19
CA ASP A 76 8.97 -3.02 -17.51
C ASP A 76 9.75 -3.01 -16.20
N ALA A 77 10.52 -1.95 -15.95
CA ALA A 77 11.36 -1.85 -14.75
C ALA A 77 10.53 -1.76 -13.45
N ALA A 78 9.34 -1.20 -13.53
CA ALA A 78 8.37 -1.08 -12.44
C ALA A 78 6.96 -1.01 -13.02
N VAL A 79 5.95 -1.20 -12.18
CA VAL A 79 4.56 -0.93 -12.53
C VAL A 79 4.17 0.42 -11.93
N ASP A 80 4.45 1.48 -12.67
CA ASP A 80 4.10 2.87 -12.30
C ASP A 80 3.65 3.63 -13.55
N PHE A 81 2.44 3.35 -13.98
CA PHE A 81 1.89 3.88 -15.21
C PHE A 81 0.69 4.78 -14.96
N ASN A 82 0.67 5.88 -15.68
CA ASN A 82 -0.48 6.74 -15.86
C ASN A 82 -0.54 7.11 -17.36
N TRP A 83 -1.32 6.37 -18.09
CA TRP A 83 -1.49 6.62 -19.52
C TRP A 83 -2.54 7.70 -19.79
N GLY A 84 -3.38 8.01 -18.80
CA GLY A 84 -4.55 8.85 -19.01
C GLY A 84 -5.45 8.20 -20.06
N ARG A 85 -5.78 8.96 -21.10
CA ARG A 85 -6.60 8.50 -22.24
C ARG A 85 -5.76 8.10 -23.45
N LYS A 86 -4.56 7.56 -23.22
CA LYS A 86 -3.65 7.15 -24.28
C LYS A 86 -3.42 5.66 -24.27
N SER A 87 -3.18 5.10 -25.44
CA SER A 87 -2.77 3.71 -25.58
C SER A 87 -1.54 3.39 -24.70
N PRO A 88 -1.54 2.26 -23.98
CA PRO A 88 -0.41 1.80 -23.17
C PRO A 88 0.84 1.42 -23.97
N ALA A 89 0.66 1.00 -25.22
CA ALA A 89 1.73 0.62 -26.14
C ALA A 89 1.25 0.62 -27.59
N GLU A 90 2.18 0.65 -28.54
CA GLU A 90 1.87 0.54 -29.97
C GLU A 90 1.09 -0.76 -30.25
N GLY A 91 0.00 -0.67 -30.98
CA GLY A 91 -0.87 -1.79 -31.31
C GLY A 91 -1.88 -2.17 -30.22
N ILE A 92 -1.89 -1.49 -29.08
CA ILE A 92 -2.88 -1.63 -28.02
C ILE A 92 -3.92 -0.51 -28.14
N PRO A 93 -5.22 -0.77 -27.99
CA PRO A 93 -6.23 0.28 -28.02
C PRO A 93 -6.10 1.22 -26.81
N GLU A 94 -6.68 2.43 -26.92
CA GLU A 94 -6.73 3.40 -25.83
C GLU A 94 -7.57 2.89 -24.66
N ASP A 95 -8.68 2.22 -24.97
CA ASP A 95 -9.64 1.62 -24.04
C ASP A 95 -9.79 0.11 -24.31
N GLY A 96 -10.28 -0.64 -23.34
CA GLY A 96 -10.63 -2.05 -23.50
C GLY A 96 -9.43 -3.00 -23.58
N CYS A 97 -8.32 -2.63 -22.98
CA CYS A 97 -7.09 -3.41 -22.97
C CYS A 97 -6.79 -4.04 -21.60
N SER A 98 -5.77 -4.89 -21.54
CA SER A 98 -5.27 -5.43 -20.28
C SER A 98 -3.75 -5.62 -20.31
N VAL A 99 -3.15 -5.62 -19.12
CA VAL A 99 -1.71 -5.85 -18.96
C VAL A 99 -1.47 -6.80 -17.80
N ARG A 100 -0.58 -7.76 -18.02
CA ARG A 100 -0.08 -8.68 -17.00
C ARG A 100 1.41 -8.44 -16.80
N TRP A 101 1.80 -8.15 -15.58
CA TRP A 101 3.20 -8.09 -15.16
C TRP A 101 3.52 -9.29 -14.28
N GLU A 102 4.61 -9.98 -14.57
CA GLU A 102 5.10 -11.10 -13.80
C GLU A 102 6.59 -10.98 -13.54
N GLY A 103 6.98 -11.20 -12.29
CA GLY A 103 8.37 -11.21 -11.89
C GLY A 103 8.61 -12.13 -10.69
N THR A 104 9.87 -12.49 -10.49
CA THR A 104 10.29 -13.33 -9.37
C THR A 104 11.03 -12.51 -8.35
N TYR A 105 10.63 -12.63 -7.09
CA TYR A 105 11.34 -12.10 -5.94
C TYR A 105 12.01 -13.24 -5.17
N THR A 106 13.31 -13.11 -4.89
CA THR A 106 14.02 -14.03 -3.99
C THR A 106 14.21 -13.34 -2.65
N ALA A 107 13.56 -13.82 -1.60
CA ALA A 107 13.60 -13.16 -0.29
C ALA A 107 15.00 -13.32 0.36
N PRO A 108 15.76 -12.23 0.58
CA PRO A 108 17.09 -12.31 1.22
C PRO A 108 16.98 -12.61 2.71
N GLU A 109 15.84 -12.30 3.31
CA GLU A 109 15.51 -12.56 4.71
C GLU A 109 14.04 -12.91 4.86
N SER A 110 13.66 -13.48 6.01
CA SER A 110 12.25 -13.69 6.33
C SER A 110 11.65 -12.40 6.82
N GLY A 111 10.42 -12.10 6.41
CA GLY A 111 9.77 -10.85 6.81
C GLY A 111 8.40 -10.69 6.16
N LYS A 112 7.92 -9.48 6.16
CA LYS A 112 6.60 -9.11 5.64
C LYS A 112 6.74 -8.14 4.47
N LEU A 113 6.25 -8.53 3.30
CA LEU A 113 6.07 -7.65 2.16
C LEU A 113 4.79 -6.83 2.33
N ARG A 114 4.86 -5.57 1.94
CA ARG A 114 3.71 -4.68 1.74
C ARG A 114 3.57 -4.41 0.25
N PHE A 115 2.37 -4.57 -0.26
CA PHE A 115 1.99 -4.22 -1.62
C PHE A 115 1.03 -3.04 -1.57
N LEU A 116 1.40 -1.94 -2.21
CA LEU A 116 0.51 -0.80 -2.46
C LEU A 116 0.11 -0.85 -3.93
N MET A 117 -1.16 -1.05 -4.17
CA MET A 117 -1.74 -1.18 -5.51
C MET A 117 -2.69 -0.03 -5.78
N SER A 118 -2.68 0.47 -6.99
CA SER A 118 -3.69 1.42 -7.46
C SER A 118 -4.02 1.13 -8.91
N GLY A 119 -5.27 1.28 -9.27
CA GLY A 119 -5.75 1.11 -10.63
C GLY A 119 -6.99 1.93 -10.94
N ASP A 120 -7.10 2.28 -12.19
CA ASP A 120 -8.26 2.80 -12.89
C ASP A 120 -8.24 2.15 -14.29
N ASP A 121 -9.00 1.12 -14.56
CA ASP A 121 -10.03 0.41 -13.81
C ASP A 121 -9.45 -0.72 -12.90
N GLY A 122 -9.80 -1.97 -13.25
CA GLY A 122 -9.62 -3.15 -12.41
C GLY A 122 -8.19 -3.66 -12.30
N TYR A 123 -7.80 -4.06 -11.10
CA TYR A 123 -6.49 -4.65 -10.83
C TYR A 123 -6.57 -5.78 -9.80
N ARG A 124 -5.59 -6.71 -9.86
CA ARG A 124 -5.44 -7.79 -8.88
C ARG A 124 -4.00 -8.28 -8.79
N LEU A 125 -3.62 -8.70 -7.61
CA LEU A 125 -2.29 -9.18 -7.27
C LEU A 125 -2.32 -10.64 -6.84
N PHE A 126 -1.41 -11.40 -7.38
CA PHE A 126 -1.17 -12.79 -7.00
C PHE A 126 0.28 -12.95 -6.52
N VAL A 127 0.46 -13.81 -5.54
CA VAL A 127 1.77 -14.35 -5.14
C VAL A 127 1.68 -15.87 -5.19
N ASP A 128 2.54 -16.52 -5.98
CA ASP A 128 2.51 -17.96 -6.25
C ASP A 128 1.11 -18.45 -6.64
N ASP A 129 0.49 -17.76 -7.59
CA ASP A 129 -0.87 -18.00 -8.10
C ASP A 129 -2.02 -17.85 -7.09
N LYS A 130 -1.74 -17.45 -5.86
CA LYS A 130 -2.78 -17.14 -4.87
C LYS A 130 -3.15 -15.67 -4.96
N LEU A 131 -4.43 -15.38 -5.10
CA LEU A 131 -4.95 -14.01 -5.02
C LEU A 131 -4.68 -13.45 -3.61
N VAL A 132 -3.90 -12.37 -3.56
CA VAL A 132 -3.56 -11.67 -2.32
C VAL A 132 -4.52 -10.51 -2.07
N ALA A 133 -4.77 -9.70 -3.09
CA ALA A 133 -5.73 -8.60 -3.05
C ALA A 133 -6.07 -8.12 -4.47
N GLY A 134 -7.12 -7.33 -4.58
CA GLY A 134 -7.51 -6.69 -5.83
C GLY A 134 -8.83 -5.96 -5.71
N ASP A 135 -9.13 -5.23 -6.76
CA ASP A 135 -10.41 -4.59 -7.03
C ASP A 135 -10.71 -4.84 -8.52
N TRP A 136 -11.36 -5.98 -8.81
CA TRP A 136 -11.54 -6.47 -10.18
C TRP A 136 -12.93 -6.12 -10.69
N GLY A 137 -13.08 -4.86 -11.11
CA GLY A 137 -14.33 -4.32 -11.63
C GLY A 137 -14.07 -3.00 -12.37
N ASN A 138 -15.11 -2.46 -12.99
CA ASN A 138 -15.04 -1.12 -13.55
C ASN A 138 -15.22 -0.09 -12.42
N HIS A 139 -14.24 0.76 -12.22
CA HIS A 139 -14.26 1.82 -11.20
C HIS A 139 -13.26 2.91 -11.56
N SER A 140 -13.43 4.10 -11.04
CA SER A 140 -12.41 5.15 -11.06
C SER A 140 -11.25 4.77 -10.14
N LEU A 141 -10.20 5.56 -10.14
CA LEU A 141 -8.98 5.29 -9.37
C LEU A 141 -9.28 4.83 -7.95
N SER A 142 -8.90 3.60 -7.66
CA SER A 142 -8.96 3.00 -6.33
C SER A 142 -7.58 2.51 -5.89
N SER A 143 -7.42 2.30 -4.58
CA SER A 143 -6.15 1.82 -4.01
C SER A 143 -6.40 0.76 -2.95
N ARG A 144 -5.51 -0.24 -2.90
CA ARG A 144 -5.52 -1.31 -1.91
C ARG A 144 -4.11 -1.53 -1.36
N THR A 145 -4.05 -1.87 -0.08
CA THR A 145 -2.83 -2.35 0.56
C THR A 145 -2.99 -3.82 0.91
N ALA A 146 -1.96 -4.60 0.69
CA ALA A 146 -1.92 -5.99 1.10
C ALA A 146 -0.56 -6.35 1.70
N PHE A 147 -0.54 -7.44 2.49
CA PHE A 147 0.66 -7.95 3.13
C PHE A 147 0.84 -9.43 2.85
N PHE A 148 2.09 -9.86 2.76
CA PHE A 148 2.44 -11.25 2.51
C PHE A 148 3.72 -11.62 3.26
N ASP A 149 3.69 -12.73 3.99
CA ASP A 149 4.86 -13.20 4.73
C ASP A 149 5.78 -14.01 3.81
N VAL A 150 7.06 -13.66 3.81
CA VAL A 150 8.10 -14.33 3.02
C VAL A 150 9.13 -14.99 3.92
N LYS A 151 9.75 -16.06 3.41
CA LYS A 151 10.81 -16.81 4.10
C LYS A 151 12.13 -16.68 3.36
N LYS A 152 13.19 -16.47 4.11
CA LYS A 152 14.56 -16.35 3.59
C LYS A 152 14.90 -17.48 2.62
N GLY A 153 15.46 -17.07 1.46
CA GLY A 153 15.94 -17.97 0.41
C GLY A 153 14.83 -18.55 -0.47
N GLN A 154 13.56 -18.25 -0.21
CA GLN A 154 12.46 -18.71 -1.07
C GLN A 154 12.21 -17.73 -2.21
N ASN A 155 11.83 -18.28 -3.36
CA ASN A 155 11.39 -17.53 -4.53
C ASN A 155 9.88 -17.40 -4.50
N TYR A 156 9.40 -16.25 -4.86
CA TYR A 156 7.98 -15.91 -4.98
C TYR A 156 7.69 -15.34 -6.35
N THR A 157 6.72 -15.89 -7.05
CA THR A 157 6.23 -15.33 -8.30
C THR A 157 5.19 -14.25 -7.97
N ILE A 158 5.49 -13.01 -8.30
CA ILE A 158 4.60 -11.86 -8.14
C ILE A 158 3.98 -11.58 -9.49
N ARG A 159 2.63 -11.66 -9.57
CA ARG A 159 1.87 -11.36 -10.78
C ARG A 159 0.84 -10.27 -10.48
N PHE A 160 0.94 -9.15 -11.19
CA PHE A 160 -0.03 -8.07 -11.14
C PHE A 160 -0.78 -8.02 -12.47
N GLU A 161 -2.09 -7.99 -12.41
CA GLU A 161 -2.97 -7.92 -13.56
C GLU A 161 -3.82 -6.66 -13.48
N PHE A 162 -3.99 -6.02 -14.60
CA PHE A 162 -4.74 -4.79 -14.79
C PHE A 162 -5.59 -4.87 -16.05
N PHE A 163 -6.77 -4.28 -16.04
CA PHE A 163 -7.49 -3.96 -17.23
C PHE A 163 -8.02 -2.54 -17.18
N ASP A 164 -8.04 -1.91 -18.34
CA ASP A 164 -8.71 -0.66 -18.59
C ASP A 164 -10.02 -0.93 -19.35
N ASN A 165 -11.10 -0.28 -18.92
CA ASN A 165 -12.38 -0.38 -19.59
C ASN A 165 -12.63 0.83 -20.48
N ALA A 166 -12.46 2.03 -19.96
CA ALA A 166 -12.65 3.29 -20.67
C ALA A 166 -12.14 4.48 -19.85
N SER A 167 -11.73 5.53 -20.53
CA SER A 167 -11.40 6.84 -19.97
C SER A 167 -9.95 6.97 -19.49
N ASP A 168 -9.70 7.04 -18.20
CA ASP A 168 -8.33 7.17 -17.69
C ASP A 168 -7.79 5.79 -17.31
N ALA A 169 -6.57 5.47 -17.77
CA ALA A 169 -5.88 4.21 -17.47
C ALA A 169 -4.70 4.46 -16.53
N ILE A 170 -4.76 3.89 -15.32
CA ILE A 170 -3.71 4.01 -14.30
C ILE A 170 -3.43 2.62 -13.72
N ALA A 171 -2.16 2.21 -13.69
CA ALA A 171 -1.73 0.95 -13.07
C ALA A 171 -0.47 1.18 -12.24
N LYS A 172 -0.54 0.94 -10.93
CA LYS A 172 0.60 1.13 -10.02
C LYS A 172 0.73 -0.02 -9.03
N LEU A 173 1.96 -0.47 -8.84
CA LEU A 173 2.33 -1.46 -7.83
C LEU A 173 3.66 -1.04 -7.18
N LYS A 174 3.63 -0.72 -5.89
CA LYS A 174 4.82 -0.53 -5.07
C LYS A 174 4.96 -1.69 -4.11
N ILE A 175 6.15 -2.25 -4.00
CA ILE A 175 6.45 -3.39 -3.14
C ILE A 175 7.53 -2.98 -2.15
N GLY A 176 7.27 -3.17 -0.87
CA GLY A 176 8.23 -2.85 0.18
C GLY A 176 8.43 -4.01 1.15
N MET A 177 9.66 -4.21 1.61
CA MET A 177 9.99 -5.11 2.70
C MET A 177 10.02 -4.32 4.01
N PHE A 178 9.41 -4.85 5.07
CA PHE A 178 9.46 -4.21 6.39
C PHE A 178 10.90 -4.14 6.91
N ASN A 179 11.32 -2.96 7.29
CA ASN A 179 12.68 -2.68 7.76
C ASN A 179 12.75 -2.79 9.30
N GLU A 180 12.99 -4.01 9.77
CA GLU A 180 13.14 -4.32 11.20
C GLU A 180 14.20 -3.45 11.89
N SER A 181 15.31 -3.21 11.22
CA SER A 181 16.42 -2.43 11.76
C SER A 181 16.04 -0.96 11.96
N ALA A 182 15.36 -0.36 10.98
CA ALA A 182 14.90 1.03 11.09
C ALA A 182 13.82 1.18 12.18
N PHE A 183 12.88 0.22 12.24
CA PHE A 183 11.84 0.19 13.26
C PHE A 183 12.45 0.11 14.67
N ASN A 184 13.31 -0.88 14.94
CA ASN A 184 13.93 -1.09 16.24
C ASN A 184 14.79 0.12 16.63
N ALA A 185 15.62 0.65 15.71
CA ALA A 185 16.46 1.80 15.97
C ALA A 185 15.67 3.07 16.33
N ALA A 186 14.47 3.23 15.81
CA ALA A 186 13.60 4.35 16.15
C ALA A 186 12.91 4.15 17.51
N VAL A 187 12.38 2.96 17.76
CA VAL A 187 11.68 2.62 19.00
C VAL A 187 12.63 2.65 20.21
N ASP A 188 13.84 2.08 20.09
CA ASP A 188 14.83 2.03 21.15
C ASP A 188 15.29 3.43 21.63
N LYS A 189 15.24 4.42 20.75
CA LYS A 189 15.62 5.81 21.07
C LYS A 189 14.47 6.64 21.60
N ALA A 190 13.24 6.17 21.43
CA ALA A 190 12.06 6.93 21.80
C ALA A 190 11.85 6.89 23.32
N GLY A 191 11.63 8.03 23.97
CA GLY A 191 11.09 8.07 25.32
C GLY A 191 9.59 7.80 25.36
N ARG A 192 8.91 8.02 24.24
CA ARG A 192 7.47 7.79 24.04
C ARG A 192 7.17 7.62 22.57
N VAL A 193 6.26 6.71 22.25
CA VAL A 193 5.78 6.47 20.88
C VAL A 193 4.36 7.00 20.73
N LEU A 194 4.12 7.78 19.69
CA LEU A 194 2.79 8.17 19.25
C LEU A 194 2.48 7.49 17.93
N TYR A 195 1.51 6.61 17.93
CA TYR A 195 0.97 6.01 16.71
C TYR A 195 -0.24 6.82 16.24
N CYS A 196 -0.18 7.38 15.04
CA CYS A 196 -1.28 8.11 14.43
C CYS A 196 -1.95 7.24 13.38
N GLY A 197 -3.18 6.84 13.66
CA GLY A 197 -3.97 5.95 12.81
C GLY A 197 -5.41 6.40 12.67
N GLY A 198 -6.23 5.53 12.11
CA GLY A 198 -7.66 5.76 11.89
C GLY A 198 -8.07 5.46 10.45
N PHE A 199 -9.09 6.17 9.98
CA PHE A 199 -9.67 5.94 8.66
C PHE A 199 -9.40 7.13 7.75
N ASN A 200 -9.23 6.86 6.48
CA ASN A 200 -9.07 7.86 5.43
C ASN A 200 -10.29 7.86 4.49
N SER A 201 -10.34 8.77 3.56
CA SER A 201 -11.47 8.93 2.63
C SER A 201 -11.73 7.72 1.71
N ASN A 202 -10.81 6.76 1.61
CA ASN A 202 -11.02 5.53 0.85
C ASN A 202 -11.73 4.43 1.67
N ILE A 203 -11.74 4.58 3.00
CA ILE A 203 -12.30 3.61 3.93
C ILE A 203 -13.55 4.17 4.62
N GLU A 204 -13.57 5.47 4.89
CA GLU A 204 -14.66 6.17 5.54
C GLU A 204 -15.16 7.32 4.67
N GLY A 205 -16.44 7.29 4.28
CA GLY A 205 -17.01 8.29 3.41
C GLY A 205 -18.52 8.32 3.45
N GLU A 206 -19.11 9.30 2.78
CA GLU A 206 -20.54 9.42 2.61
C GLU A 206 -21.06 8.33 1.67
N GLY A 207 -22.14 7.66 2.06
CA GLY A 207 -22.84 6.69 1.22
C GLY A 207 -22.32 5.26 1.28
N PHE A 208 -21.36 4.94 2.14
CA PHE A 208 -20.96 3.56 2.42
C PHE A 208 -20.58 3.36 3.89
N ASP A 209 -20.86 2.17 4.38
CA ASP A 209 -20.52 1.77 5.75
C ASP A 209 -19.10 1.21 5.79
N ARG A 210 -18.39 1.45 6.88
CA ARG A 210 -17.12 0.84 7.20
C ARG A 210 -17.24 -0.11 8.39
N PRO A 211 -16.34 -1.09 8.55
CA PRO A 211 -16.25 -1.88 9.76
C PRO A 211 -15.84 -0.99 10.95
N PHE A 212 -16.22 -1.41 12.17
CA PHE A 212 -15.78 -0.74 13.40
C PHE A 212 -14.30 -1.00 13.70
N GLU A 213 -13.78 -2.13 13.25
CA GLU A 213 -12.39 -2.51 13.47
C GLU A 213 -11.46 -1.62 12.68
N LEU A 214 -10.37 -1.22 13.31
CA LEU A 214 -9.24 -0.63 12.56
C LEU A 214 -8.73 -1.60 11.50
N PRO A 215 -8.20 -1.10 10.37
CA PRO A 215 -7.47 -1.93 9.43
C PRO A 215 -6.47 -2.86 10.12
N GLN A 216 -6.39 -4.11 9.66
CA GLN A 216 -5.58 -5.14 10.33
C GLN A 216 -4.10 -4.73 10.47
N GLU A 217 -3.56 -4.05 9.48
CA GLU A 217 -2.19 -3.53 9.50
C GLU A 217 -1.96 -2.54 10.64
N GLN A 218 -2.92 -1.66 10.90
CA GLN A 218 -2.84 -0.70 12.01
C GLN A 218 -2.88 -1.42 13.35
N ARG A 219 -3.80 -2.37 13.51
CA ARG A 219 -3.88 -3.21 14.72
C ARG A 219 -2.58 -3.98 14.98
N SER A 220 -2.04 -4.61 13.92
CA SER A 220 -0.77 -5.35 14.01
C SER A 220 0.41 -4.43 14.37
N MET A 221 0.47 -3.21 13.84
CA MET A 221 1.52 -2.26 14.18
C MET A 221 1.40 -1.77 15.62
N ILE A 222 0.19 -1.46 16.10
CA ILE A 222 -0.03 -1.05 17.48
C ILE A 222 0.37 -2.17 18.44
N SER A 223 -0.07 -3.42 18.19
CA SER A 223 0.31 -4.57 19.01
C SER A 223 1.84 -4.74 19.06
N ARG A 224 2.49 -4.64 17.90
CA ARG A 224 3.94 -4.73 17.82
C ARG A 224 4.64 -3.61 18.62
N LEU A 225 4.14 -2.38 18.54
CA LEU A 225 4.71 -1.26 19.31
C LEU A 225 4.56 -1.49 20.82
N THR A 226 3.42 -1.98 21.28
CA THR A 226 3.18 -2.26 22.70
C THR A 226 3.97 -3.44 23.24
N GLU A 227 4.36 -4.39 22.37
CA GLU A 227 5.26 -5.50 22.73
C GLU A 227 6.70 -5.03 23.01
N VAL A 228 7.16 -3.96 22.35
CA VAL A 228 8.55 -3.52 22.40
C VAL A 228 8.76 -2.19 23.12
N HIS A 229 7.70 -1.42 23.40
CA HIS A 229 7.80 -0.12 24.06
C HIS A 229 6.69 0.10 25.09
N PRO A 230 7.03 0.48 26.36
CA PRO A 230 6.06 0.60 27.44
C PRO A 230 5.16 1.85 27.35
N HIS A 231 5.57 2.88 26.61
CA HIS A 231 4.85 4.16 26.52
C HIS A 231 4.35 4.41 25.11
N VAL A 232 3.29 3.70 24.72
CA VAL A 232 2.63 3.85 23.42
C VAL A 232 1.32 4.61 23.60
N THR A 233 1.18 5.73 22.91
CA THR A 233 -0.07 6.49 22.80
C THR A 233 -0.59 6.38 21.38
N VAL A 234 -1.88 6.06 21.24
CA VAL A 234 -2.55 5.98 19.93
C VAL A 234 -3.40 7.22 19.73
N VAL A 235 -3.21 7.90 18.61
CA VAL A 235 -4.04 9.03 18.16
C VAL A 235 -4.88 8.54 17.00
N LEU A 236 -6.19 8.45 17.20
CA LEU A 236 -7.14 7.97 16.18
C LEU A 236 -7.87 9.13 15.52
N ASN A 237 -7.86 9.15 14.21
CA ASN A 237 -8.71 10.01 13.40
C ASN A 237 -9.85 9.18 12.79
N ALA A 238 -11.09 9.41 13.25
CA ALA A 238 -12.24 8.67 12.77
C ALA A 238 -13.53 9.49 12.97
N GLY A 239 -14.42 9.47 11.99
CA GLY A 239 -15.70 10.17 12.04
C GLY A 239 -16.81 9.43 12.78
N GLY A 240 -16.60 8.19 13.22
CA GLY A 240 -17.57 7.34 13.91
C GLY A 240 -16.91 6.34 14.85
N GLY A 241 -17.68 5.46 15.47
CA GLY A 241 -17.21 4.47 16.46
C GLY A 241 -16.06 3.60 15.93
N VAL A 242 -15.16 3.19 16.82
CA VAL A 242 -14.03 2.29 16.54
C VAL A 242 -14.05 1.17 17.57
N ASP A 243 -13.85 -0.08 17.15
CA ASP A 243 -13.65 -1.21 18.05
C ASP A 243 -12.23 -1.20 18.61
N PHE A 244 -12.12 -1.26 19.92
CA PHE A 244 -10.86 -1.26 20.67
C PHE A 244 -10.36 -2.67 20.98
N ASN A 245 -11.15 -3.71 20.70
CA ASN A 245 -10.77 -5.08 20.99
C ASN A 245 -9.57 -5.53 20.16
N GLY A 246 -8.67 -6.27 20.80
CA GLY A 246 -7.54 -6.95 20.15
C GLY A 246 -6.37 -6.05 19.75
N TRP A 247 -6.35 -4.75 20.12
CA TRP A 247 -5.20 -3.89 19.89
C TRP A 247 -4.93 -2.86 21.01
N SER A 248 -5.92 -2.57 21.87
CA SER A 248 -5.77 -1.56 22.92
C SER A 248 -5.02 -2.06 24.16
N GLU A 249 -4.81 -3.36 24.29
CA GLU A 249 -4.02 -3.93 25.38
C GLU A 249 -2.57 -3.45 25.30
N GLY A 250 -2.03 -2.96 26.42
CA GLY A 250 -0.68 -2.39 26.49
C GLY A 250 -0.55 -0.96 25.96
N VAL A 251 -1.61 -0.37 25.40
CA VAL A 251 -1.63 1.05 25.03
C VAL A 251 -1.78 1.91 26.27
N GLU A 252 -0.88 2.88 26.49
CA GLU A 252 -0.91 3.77 27.66
C GLU A 252 -2.06 4.76 27.59
N ALA A 253 -2.36 5.29 26.41
CA ALA A 253 -3.45 6.24 26.20
C ALA A 253 -3.96 6.19 24.76
N VAL A 254 -5.24 6.49 24.59
CA VAL A 254 -5.87 6.70 23.28
C VAL A 254 -6.46 8.11 23.23
N LEU A 255 -6.02 8.90 22.25
CA LEU A 255 -6.62 10.18 21.92
C LEU A 255 -7.50 10.00 20.68
N TYR A 256 -8.78 10.16 20.86
CA TYR A 256 -9.75 10.08 19.78
C TYR A 256 -10.03 11.47 19.22
N ALA A 257 -9.63 11.69 17.96
CA ALA A 257 -9.82 12.94 17.23
C ALA A 257 -10.93 12.74 16.19
N TRP A 258 -11.96 13.60 16.28
CA TRP A 258 -13.09 13.63 15.35
C TRP A 258 -12.73 14.33 14.06
#